data_480503c0d2c4cec1cf10c823c465bc5c
#
_entry.id   480503c0d2c4cec1cf10c823c465bc5c
#
_cell.length_a   1.000
_cell.length_b   1.000
_cell.length_c   1.000
_cell.angle_alpha   90.00
_cell.angle_beta   90.00
_cell.angle_gamma   90.00
#
_symmetry.space_group_name_H-M   'P 1'
#
loop_
_entity.id
_entity.type
_entity.pdbx_description
1 polymer ?
#
loop_
_entity_poly.entity_id
_entity_poly.type
_entity_poly.pdbx_seq_one_letter_code
_entity_poly.pdbx_strand_id
1 'polypeptide(L)'
;MKIAAAKEACIALPLKQGQDFNDMLRAGDTAGIVNAFVTAKSFEKCAATKTGKPKKKKDLPGSPIKLKKHEPWGEEVSLPALLNDIEADMQRYVSMPVSERVACTLWIIHTHNMGAARCTPRLGITSPEMGCGKTTLLHYLACLTDRPFLAMHTSVSVMFQVTDKHHPALLIDEADTFLKDNDALRGIVNAGHSRGARYTKTVGDEHEPREFDLFAPAAIACIGTLPDTIASRSIPIRMQRKGEDEEKATLDYGLDTTTQDNLGRRCARWTLDHGEELKQAEPDPGGLGNRHRDNWIALFAIADLAGGAWPKKARSAAATLTGGMNVKSDGTQLLEDMRNLFEAKNDRDTKVCEYKDKQGKTYVRISSEDTQERLVAQGDGPWATYNYSREINPTQIAQILKQYGIKPKQMRIGTRNLRGYDLTDFEDAFKRYLPPLPPSGDDTASQPSKGNGHGGKQGVTSPPAVTAENGRDTAENGACDGVASAVTPGTFWTEERVEEARQLKQELDAEEALDRLRAG
;
A
#
# COMPACT_ATOMS: atom_id res chain seq x y z
N MET A 1 38.26 34.58 -10.85
CA MET A 1 38.30 35.56 -11.94
C MET A 1 36.93 35.47 -12.63
N LYS A 2 36.11 36.51 -12.54
CA LYS A 2 34.78 36.56 -13.19
C LYS A 2 35.05 36.72 -14.69
N ILE A 3 34.78 35.68 -15.48
CA ILE A 3 34.72 35.79 -16.93
C ILE A 3 33.39 36.48 -17.23
N ALA A 4 33.42 37.78 -17.50
CA ALA A 4 32.27 38.49 -18.03
C ALA A 4 31.97 37.90 -19.40
N ALA A 5 30.69 37.76 -19.73
CA ALA A 5 30.19 37.27 -20.98
C ALA A 5 30.75 38.14 -22.14
N ALA A 6 31.91 37.77 -22.66
CA ALA A 6 32.49 38.35 -23.84
C ALA A 6 31.95 37.58 -25.06
N LYS A 7 31.33 38.29 -25.98
CA LYS A 7 30.87 37.76 -27.29
C LYS A 7 32.01 37.19 -28.14
N GLU A 8 33.28 37.28 -27.69
CA GLU A 8 34.47 36.82 -28.39
C GLU A 8 35.42 36.07 -27.44
N ALA A 9 35.01 34.88 -27.01
CA ALA A 9 35.92 33.97 -26.31
C ALA A 9 36.72 33.15 -27.33
N CYS A 10 38.06 33.05 -27.12
CA CYS A 10 38.94 32.21 -27.92
C CYS A 10 39.45 31.05 -27.07
N ILE A 11 39.61 29.89 -27.70
CA ILE A 11 40.22 28.70 -27.08
C ILE A 11 41.65 28.56 -27.59
N ALA A 12 42.61 28.69 -26.69
CA ALA A 12 44.01 28.32 -26.96
C ALA A 12 44.21 26.85 -26.56
N LEU A 13 44.80 26.06 -27.43
CA LEU A 13 45.11 24.64 -27.18
C LEU A 13 46.62 24.43 -27.39
N PRO A 14 47.29 23.58 -26.58
CA PRO A 14 48.65 23.16 -26.85
C PRO A 14 48.80 22.57 -28.25
N LEU A 15 49.91 22.82 -28.90
CA LEU A 15 50.15 22.40 -30.29
C LEU A 15 50.35 20.89 -30.43
N LYS A 16 50.79 20.22 -29.37
CA LYS A 16 50.95 18.75 -29.35
C LYS A 16 49.82 18.07 -28.60
N GLN A 17 49.25 17.05 -29.19
CA GLN A 17 48.18 16.24 -28.56
C GLN A 17 48.72 15.51 -27.32
N GLY A 18 48.01 15.63 -26.19
CA GLY A 18 48.40 15.00 -24.92
C GLY A 18 49.34 15.85 -24.04
N GLN A 19 49.64 17.09 -24.42
CA GLN A 19 50.43 18.04 -23.66
C GLN A 19 49.54 19.14 -23.10
N ASP A 20 49.75 19.56 -21.85
CA ASP A 20 49.09 20.73 -21.29
C ASP A 20 50.02 21.95 -21.23
N PHE A 21 49.48 23.13 -20.88
CA PHE A 21 50.28 24.35 -20.76
C PHE A 21 51.29 24.29 -19.61
N ASN A 22 51.05 23.50 -18.55
CA ASN A 22 51.99 23.30 -17.48
C ASN A 22 53.18 22.45 -17.92
N ASP A 23 52.95 21.45 -18.79
CA ASP A 23 54.01 20.63 -19.36
C ASP A 23 54.90 21.48 -20.30
N MET A 24 54.30 22.37 -21.11
CA MET A 24 55.04 23.31 -21.94
C MET A 24 55.86 24.29 -21.12
N LEU A 25 55.32 24.79 -20.02
CA LEU A 25 56.02 25.69 -19.09
C LEU A 25 57.20 24.98 -18.40
N ARG A 26 57.04 23.75 -17.95
CA ARG A 26 58.12 22.92 -17.36
C ARG A 26 59.21 22.59 -18.36
N ALA A 27 58.86 22.46 -19.64
CA ALA A 27 59.81 22.24 -20.72
C ALA A 27 60.50 23.53 -21.21
N GLY A 28 60.14 24.69 -20.67
CA GLY A 28 60.68 25.99 -21.05
C GLY A 28 60.19 26.48 -22.43
N ASP A 29 59.13 25.88 -23.00
CA ASP A 29 58.59 26.22 -24.31
C ASP A 29 57.63 27.42 -24.23
N THR A 30 58.17 28.56 -23.87
CA THR A 30 57.42 29.82 -23.80
C THR A 30 56.97 30.31 -25.19
N ALA A 31 57.75 30.03 -26.26
CA ALA A 31 57.35 30.37 -27.60
C ALA A 31 56.14 29.55 -28.09
N GLY A 32 56.10 28.28 -27.79
CA GLY A 32 54.93 27.41 -28.05
C GLY A 32 53.68 27.86 -27.33
N ILE A 33 53.80 28.30 -26.07
CA ILE A 33 52.67 28.85 -25.30
C ILE A 33 52.13 30.12 -25.96
N VAL A 34 53.01 31.09 -26.29
CA VAL A 34 52.62 32.32 -26.98
C VAL A 34 51.95 32.00 -28.32
N ASN A 35 52.52 31.08 -29.10
CA ASN A 35 51.94 30.69 -30.37
C ASN A 35 50.54 30.03 -30.23
N ALA A 36 50.30 29.23 -29.18
CA ALA A 36 49.00 28.66 -28.90
C ALA A 36 47.95 29.75 -28.62
N PHE A 37 48.31 30.83 -27.94
CA PHE A 37 47.41 31.96 -27.70
C PHE A 37 47.21 32.83 -28.96
N VAL A 38 48.24 33.05 -29.76
CA VAL A 38 48.13 33.82 -31.00
C VAL A 38 47.28 33.07 -32.06
N THR A 39 47.36 31.75 -32.07
CA THR A 39 46.60 30.90 -33.00
C THR A 39 45.26 30.45 -32.43
N ALA A 40 44.84 30.95 -31.25
CA ALA A 40 43.59 30.60 -30.63
C ALA A 40 42.39 30.89 -31.54
N LYS A 41 41.51 29.91 -31.69
CA LYS A 41 40.30 30.01 -32.52
C LYS A 41 39.14 30.55 -31.70
N SER A 42 38.30 31.39 -32.32
CA SER A 42 37.08 31.86 -31.64
C SER A 42 36.19 30.67 -31.21
N PHE A 43 35.56 30.82 -30.07
CA PHE A 43 34.70 29.78 -29.46
C PHE A 43 33.60 29.29 -30.41
N GLU A 44 33.00 30.20 -31.19
CA GLU A 44 31.97 29.85 -32.18
C GLU A 44 32.48 28.93 -33.28
N LYS A 45 33.70 29.16 -33.77
CA LYS A 45 34.32 28.28 -34.80
C LYS A 45 34.74 26.92 -34.21
N CYS A 46 35.12 26.87 -32.92
CA CYS A 46 35.41 25.62 -32.23
C CYS A 46 34.14 24.80 -31.89
N ALA A 47 33.05 25.46 -31.57
CA ALA A 47 31.76 24.81 -31.36
C ALA A 47 31.16 24.22 -32.66
N ALA A 48 31.35 24.95 -33.79
CA ALA A 48 30.87 24.49 -35.10
C ALA A 48 31.65 23.28 -35.64
N THR A 49 32.92 23.07 -35.21
CA THR A 49 33.70 21.89 -35.60
C THR A 49 33.42 20.64 -34.77
N LYS A 50 32.61 20.75 -33.70
CA LYS A 50 32.06 19.60 -33.00
C LYS A 50 30.70 19.13 -33.56
N THR A 51 30.53 19.14 -34.88
CA THR A 51 29.60 18.20 -35.49
C THR A 51 30.21 16.81 -35.38
N GLY A 52 30.24 16.31 -34.16
CA GLY A 52 30.34 14.88 -33.95
C GLY A 52 29.26 14.26 -34.80
N LYS A 53 29.60 13.37 -35.72
CA LYS A 53 28.64 12.47 -36.36
C LYS A 53 27.61 12.09 -35.28
N PRO A 54 26.30 12.15 -35.53
CA PRO A 54 25.34 11.77 -34.54
C PRO A 54 25.80 10.43 -33.99
N LYS A 55 26.10 10.39 -32.68
CA LYS A 55 26.47 9.12 -32.03
C LYS A 55 25.33 8.19 -32.43
N LYS A 56 25.61 7.19 -33.29
CA LYS A 56 24.66 6.13 -33.59
C LYS A 56 24.15 5.73 -32.21
N LYS A 57 22.84 5.89 -31.99
CA LYS A 57 22.22 5.34 -30.78
C LYS A 57 22.72 3.92 -30.70
N LYS A 58 23.57 3.61 -29.71
CA LYS A 58 23.97 2.24 -29.45
C LYS A 58 22.67 1.49 -29.35
N ASP A 59 22.47 0.47 -30.15
CA ASP A 59 21.34 -0.42 -30.01
C ASP A 59 21.43 -0.99 -28.57
N LEU A 60 20.62 -0.43 -27.70
CA LEU A 60 20.55 -0.90 -26.32
C LEU A 60 19.82 -2.25 -26.34
N PRO A 61 20.30 -3.25 -25.59
CA PRO A 61 19.62 -4.53 -25.50
C PRO A 61 18.20 -4.33 -24.92
N GLY A 62 17.23 -5.13 -25.37
CA GLY A 62 15.85 -5.03 -24.98
C GLY A 62 15.02 -4.06 -25.84
N SER A 63 13.71 -4.05 -25.60
CA SER A 63 12.77 -3.17 -26.30
C SER A 63 12.42 -1.95 -25.43
N PRO A 64 12.21 -0.79 -26.02
CA PRO A 64 11.75 0.38 -25.28
C PRO A 64 10.36 0.11 -24.67
N ILE A 65 10.15 0.60 -23.45
CA ILE A 65 8.85 0.49 -22.77
C ILE A 65 7.81 1.27 -23.58
N LYS A 66 6.79 0.55 -24.04
CA LYS A 66 5.61 1.10 -24.71
C LYS A 66 4.40 0.81 -23.85
N LEU A 67 3.75 1.84 -23.33
CA LEU A 67 2.53 1.71 -22.55
C LEU A 67 1.33 1.90 -23.48
N LYS A 68 0.37 1.01 -23.34
CA LYS A 68 -0.88 1.06 -24.11
C LYS A 68 -1.70 2.28 -23.66
N LYS A 69 -2.10 3.10 -24.60
CA LYS A 69 -3.07 4.18 -24.38
C LYS A 69 -4.33 3.86 -25.18
N HIS A 70 -5.48 3.98 -24.55
CA HIS A 70 -6.74 3.76 -25.23
C HIS A 70 -7.11 4.97 -26.08
N GLU A 71 -7.33 4.76 -27.37
CA GLU A 71 -7.92 5.77 -28.25
C GLU A 71 -9.39 5.95 -27.85
N PRO A 72 -9.87 7.20 -27.69
CA PRO A 72 -11.24 7.46 -27.29
C PRO A 72 -12.25 6.79 -28.23
N TRP A 73 -13.35 6.29 -27.65
CA TRP A 73 -14.48 5.76 -28.42
C TRP A 73 -15.07 6.86 -29.31
N GLY A 74 -15.60 6.48 -30.51
CA GLY A 74 -16.07 7.44 -31.50
C GLY A 74 -17.36 8.18 -31.13
N GLU A 75 -18.15 7.64 -30.22
CA GLU A 75 -19.46 8.15 -29.83
C GLU A 75 -19.49 8.59 -28.36
N GLU A 76 -20.49 9.38 -27.99
CA GLU A 76 -20.75 9.75 -26.60
C GLU A 76 -21.04 8.52 -25.74
N VAL A 77 -20.59 8.54 -24.48
CA VAL A 77 -20.66 7.38 -23.58
C VAL A 77 -21.47 7.71 -22.34
N SER A 78 -22.52 6.95 -22.09
CA SER A 78 -23.27 7.00 -20.83
C SER A 78 -22.45 6.34 -19.71
N LEU A 79 -22.04 7.11 -18.69
CA LEU A 79 -21.25 6.61 -17.58
C LEU A 79 -21.96 5.50 -16.80
N PRO A 80 -23.23 5.62 -16.38
CA PRO A 80 -23.88 4.55 -15.64
C PRO A 80 -23.94 3.22 -16.41
N ALA A 81 -24.16 3.28 -17.73
CA ALA A 81 -24.13 2.08 -18.57
C ALA A 81 -22.71 1.49 -18.65
N LEU A 82 -21.70 2.34 -18.86
CA LEU A 82 -20.29 1.89 -18.89
C LEU A 82 -19.86 1.23 -17.58
N LEU A 83 -20.20 1.82 -16.45
CA LEU A 83 -19.86 1.26 -15.13
C LEU A 83 -20.54 -0.09 -14.91
N ASN A 84 -21.81 -0.25 -15.33
CA ASN A 84 -22.51 -1.53 -15.26
C ASN A 84 -21.87 -2.59 -16.17
N ASP A 85 -21.46 -2.21 -17.38
CA ASP A 85 -20.79 -3.11 -18.32
C ASP A 85 -19.45 -3.58 -17.77
N ILE A 86 -18.63 -2.68 -17.17
CA ILE A 86 -17.35 -3.02 -16.56
C ILE A 86 -17.55 -3.94 -15.34
N GLU A 87 -18.54 -3.64 -14.47
CA GLU A 87 -18.84 -4.45 -13.29
C GLU A 87 -19.25 -5.87 -13.70
N ALA A 88 -20.13 -5.98 -14.72
CA ALA A 88 -20.61 -7.26 -15.23
C ALA A 88 -19.50 -8.07 -15.94
N ASP A 89 -18.68 -7.41 -16.77
CA ASP A 89 -17.57 -8.08 -17.45
C ASP A 89 -16.51 -8.56 -16.45
N MET A 90 -16.12 -7.75 -15.45
CA MET A 90 -15.20 -8.14 -14.39
C MET A 90 -15.68 -9.37 -13.62
N GLN A 91 -16.99 -9.47 -13.35
CA GLN A 91 -17.59 -10.60 -12.65
C GLN A 91 -17.45 -11.92 -13.40
N ARG A 92 -17.30 -11.89 -14.71
CA ARG A 92 -17.10 -13.10 -15.53
C ARG A 92 -15.76 -13.78 -15.26
N TYR A 93 -14.73 -12.99 -14.93
CA TYR A 93 -13.36 -13.49 -14.81
C TYR A 93 -12.88 -13.62 -13.36
N VAL A 94 -13.39 -12.77 -12.46
CA VAL A 94 -12.87 -12.67 -11.10
C VAL A 94 -13.99 -12.92 -10.08
N SER A 95 -13.69 -13.79 -9.09
CA SER A 95 -14.57 -13.98 -7.94
C SER A 95 -14.19 -12.97 -6.85
N MET A 96 -15.10 -12.04 -6.57
CA MET A 96 -14.92 -11.06 -5.51
C MET A 96 -16.28 -10.49 -5.05
N PRO A 97 -16.40 -9.98 -3.81
CA PRO A 97 -17.62 -9.33 -3.32
C PRO A 97 -17.98 -8.08 -4.13
N VAL A 98 -19.24 -7.66 -4.02
CA VAL A 98 -19.77 -6.50 -4.77
C VAL A 98 -19.03 -5.21 -4.43
N SER A 99 -18.70 -4.99 -3.15
CA SER A 99 -18.01 -3.77 -2.70
C SER A 99 -16.64 -3.58 -3.35
N GLU A 100 -15.87 -4.66 -3.45
CA GLU A 100 -14.57 -4.70 -4.11
C GLU A 100 -14.70 -4.46 -5.62
N ARG A 101 -15.71 -5.05 -6.28
CA ARG A 101 -15.99 -4.82 -7.71
C ARG A 101 -16.34 -3.37 -8.00
N VAL A 102 -17.21 -2.78 -7.18
CA VAL A 102 -17.60 -1.36 -7.29
C VAL A 102 -16.35 -0.46 -7.16
N ALA A 103 -15.50 -0.72 -6.18
CA ALA A 103 -14.26 0.03 -5.99
C ALA A 103 -13.32 -0.08 -7.20
N CYS A 104 -13.10 -1.29 -7.72
CA CYS A 104 -12.27 -1.53 -8.90
C CYS A 104 -12.85 -0.86 -10.15
N THR A 105 -14.16 -0.92 -10.35
CA THR A 105 -14.86 -0.32 -11.50
C THR A 105 -14.68 1.22 -11.50
N LEU A 106 -14.90 1.87 -10.38
CA LEU A 106 -14.69 3.32 -10.24
C LEU A 106 -13.22 3.70 -10.38
N TRP A 107 -12.31 2.87 -9.83
CA TRP A 107 -10.87 3.09 -9.93
C TRP A 107 -10.36 3.01 -11.38
N ILE A 108 -10.92 2.13 -12.22
CA ILE A 108 -10.60 2.08 -13.65
C ILE A 108 -10.86 3.43 -14.31
N ILE A 109 -12.06 4.01 -14.13
CA ILE A 109 -12.39 5.34 -14.67
C ILE A 109 -11.43 6.41 -14.12
N HIS A 110 -11.11 6.35 -12.81
CA HIS A 110 -10.18 7.27 -12.18
C HIS A 110 -8.81 7.30 -12.87
N THR A 111 -8.28 6.14 -13.32
CA THR A 111 -6.97 6.08 -13.99
C THR A 111 -6.90 6.87 -15.29
N HIS A 112 -8.03 7.06 -15.98
CA HIS A 112 -8.11 7.83 -17.22
C HIS A 112 -8.15 9.34 -17.00
N ASN A 113 -8.45 9.82 -15.77
CA ASN A 113 -8.49 11.26 -15.46
C ASN A 113 -7.71 11.63 -14.21
N MET A 114 -6.44 11.34 -14.20
CA MET A 114 -5.54 11.72 -13.10
C MET A 114 -5.43 13.24 -12.95
N GLY A 115 -5.75 14.00 -14.00
CA GLY A 115 -5.73 15.47 -13.99
C GLY A 115 -6.68 16.12 -12.98
N ALA A 116 -7.83 15.50 -12.71
CA ALA A 116 -8.83 15.97 -11.78
C ALA A 116 -8.53 15.67 -10.30
N ALA A 117 -7.72 14.66 -10.01
CA ALA A 117 -7.53 14.15 -8.67
C ALA A 117 -6.40 14.87 -7.89
N ARG A 118 -6.64 15.17 -6.61
CA ARG A 118 -5.63 15.63 -5.65
C ARG A 118 -4.89 14.44 -5.03
N CYS A 119 -5.61 13.38 -4.72
CA CYS A 119 -5.07 12.11 -4.23
C CYS A 119 -5.55 10.98 -5.14
N THR A 120 -4.72 9.95 -5.29
CA THR A 120 -5.06 8.75 -6.04
C THR A 120 -5.00 7.54 -5.12
N PRO A 121 -6.16 6.87 -4.87
CA PRO A 121 -6.16 5.69 -4.02
C PRO A 121 -5.35 4.56 -4.63
N ARG A 122 -4.69 3.77 -3.76
CA ARG A 122 -4.15 2.47 -4.14
C ARG A 122 -5.26 1.44 -4.08
N LEU A 123 -5.24 0.43 -4.95
CA LEU A 123 -5.97 -0.81 -4.71
C LEU A 123 -5.03 -1.78 -3.98
N GLY A 124 -5.34 -2.13 -2.75
CA GLY A 124 -4.59 -3.10 -1.96
C GLY A 124 -5.19 -4.49 -2.15
N ILE A 125 -4.69 -5.25 -3.13
CA ILE A 125 -5.23 -6.56 -3.53
C ILE A 125 -4.55 -7.63 -2.69
N THR A 126 -5.26 -8.18 -1.71
CA THR A 126 -4.71 -9.15 -0.76
C THR A 126 -5.46 -10.48 -0.80
N SER A 127 -4.79 -11.56 -0.46
CA SER A 127 -5.42 -12.87 -0.25
C SER A 127 -4.67 -13.66 0.81
N PRO A 128 -5.35 -14.59 1.52
CA PRO A 128 -4.68 -15.46 2.50
C PRO A 128 -3.69 -16.42 1.85
N GLU A 129 -3.94 -16.84 0.59
CA GLU A 129 -3.18 -17.87 -0.10
C GLU A 129 -2.98 -17.57 -1.58
N MET A 130 -2.18 -18.40 -2.26
CA MET A 130 -2.06 -18.43 -3.73
C MET A 130 -3.36 -18.92 -4.39
N GLY A 131 -3.52 -18.63 -5.70
CA GLY A 131 -4.65 -19.14 -6.49
C GLY A 131 -5.99 -18.46 -6.22
N CYS A 132 -6.00 -17.26 -5.59
CA CYS A 132 -7.22 -16.49 -5.31
C CYS A 132 -7.57 -15.46 -6.41
N GLY A 133 -6.95 -15.51 -7.59
CA GLY A 133 -7.28 -14.63 -8.73
C GLY A 133 -6.66 -13.23 -8.71
N LYS A 134 -5.66 -12.95 -7.85
CA LYS A 134 -4.97 -11.64 -7.79
C LYS A 134 -4.35 -11.23 -9.13
N THR A 135 -3.57 -12.12 -9.74
CA THR A 135 -2.93 -11.89 -11.04
C THR A 135 -3.96 -11.73 -12.14
N THR A 136 -5.07 -12.50 -12.11
CA THR A 136 -6.19 -12.35 -13.06
C THR A 136 -6.82 -10.95 -12.94
N LEU A 137 -7.03 -10.45 -11.71
CA LEU A 137 -7.53 -9.11 -11.50
C LEU A 137 -6.55 -8.05 -12.02
N LEU A 138 -5.24 -8.18 -11.75
CA LEU A 138 -4.23 -7.25 -12.28
C LEU A 138 -4.22 -7.25 -13.82
N HIS A 139 -4.31 -8.40 -14.46
CA HIS A 139 -4.41 -8.50 -15.92
C HIS A 139 -5.69 -7.85 -16.44
N TYR A 140 -6.83 -8.06 -15.77
CA TYR A 140 -8.09 -7.41 -16.10
C TYR A 140 -7.96 -5.88 -16.01
N LEU A 141 -7.40 -5.36 -14.92
CA LEU A 141 -7.11 -3.94 -14.75
C LEU A 141 -6.17 -3.41 -15.84
N ALA A 142 -5.16 -4.20 -16.25
CA ALA A 142 -4.23 -3.82 -17.32
C ALA A 142 -4.92 -3.67 -18.67
N CYS A 143 -6.02 -4.38 -18.92
CA CYS A 143 -6.78 -4.24 -20.16
C CYS A 143 -7.54 -2.92 -20.24
N LEU A 144 -8.01 -2.37 -19.09
CA LEU A 144 -8.94 -1.24 -19.07
C LEU A 144 -8.32 0.08 -18.62
N THR A 145 -7.24 0.07 -17.85
CA THR A 145 -6.63 1.30 -17.29
C THR A 145 -5.81 2.07 -18.32
N ASP A 146 -5.63 3.37 -18.10
CA ASP A 146 -4.78 4.20 -18.95
C ASP A 146 -3.29 3.89 -18.70
N ARG A 147 -2.55 3.60 -19.75
CA ARG A 147 -1.10 3.35 -19.71
C ARG A 147 -0.68 2.36 -18.62
N PRO A 148 -1.21 1.12 -18.62
CA PRO A 148 -0.86 0.12 -17.61
C PRO A 148 0.63 -0.22 -17.65
N PHE A 149 1.26 -0.28 -16.47
CA PHE A 149 2.62 -0.76 -16.29
C PHE A 149 2.64 -1.92 -15.29
N LEU A 150 2.73 -3.15 -15.81
CA LEU A 150 2.87 -4.36 -15.00
C LEU A 150 4.30 -4.46 -14.46
N ALA A 151 4.45 -4.29 -13.16
CA ALA A 151 5.73 -4.34 -12.45
C ALA A 151 5.81 -5.62 -11.62
N MET A 152 6.43 -6.66 -12.17
CA MET A 152 6.70 -7.92 -11.45
C MET A 152 8.05 -7.88 -10.75
N HIS A 153 9.11 -7.52 -11.48
CA HIS A 153 10.46 -7.33 -10.94
C HIS A 153 11.05 -6.05 -11.54
N THR A 154 10.91 -4.96 -10.82
CA THR A 154 11.31 -3.64 -11.33
C THR A 154 12.26 -2.94 -10.37
N SER A 155 13.38 -2.42 -10.88
CA SER A 155 14.30 -1.64 -10.06
C SER A 155 13.70 -0.28 -9.66
N VAL A 156 14.18 0.27 -8.55
CA VAL A 156 13.83 1.63 -8.08
C VAL A 156 13.99 2.66 -9.20
N SER A 157 15.10 2.57 -9.95
CA SER A 157 15.42 3.51 -11.03
C SER A 157 14.40 3.46 -12.17
N VAL A 158 13.97 2.28 -12.57
CA VAL A 158 12.95 2.11 -13.62
C VAL A 158 11.59 2.63 -13.11
N MET A 159 11.22 2.32 -11.86
CA MET A 159 9.94 2.71 -11.28
C MET A 159 9.74 4.23 -11.34
N PHE A 160 10.66 5.04 -10.78
CA PHE A 160 10.48 6.48 -10.77
C PHE A 160 10.61 7.12 -12.17
N GLN A 161 11.49 6.60 -13.04
CA GLN A 161 11.65 7.13 -14.39
C GLN A 161 10.44 6.85 -15.29
N VAL A 162 9.85 5.64 -15.19
CA VAL A 162 8.64 5.30 -15.94
C VAL A 162 7.46 6.11 -15.42
N THR A 163 7.35 6.28 -14.09
CA THR A 163 6.29 7.07 -13.48
C THR A 163 6.35 8.53 -13.92
N ASP A 164 7.50 9.17 -13.82
CA ASP A 164 7.71 10.57 -14.23
C ASP A 164 7.43 10.79 -15.72
N LYS A 165 7.95 9.89 -16.57
CA LYS A 165 7.87 10.05 -18.02
C LYS A 165 6.50 9.75 -18.60
N HIS A 166 5.79 8.76 -18.03
CA HIS A 166 4.59 8.20 -18.67
C HIS A 166 3.33 8.34 -17.82
N HIS A 167 3.44 8.65 -16.52
CA HIS A 167 2.31 8.70 -15.55
C HIS A 167 1.38 7.48 -15.70
N PRO A 168 1.91 6.25 -15.57
CA PRO A 168 1.18 5.01 -15.83
C PRO A 168 0.24 4.66 -14.69
N ALA A 169 -0.73 3.76 -14.95
CA ALA A 169 -1.33 2.95 -13.91
C ALA A 169 -0.33 1.84 -13.50
N LEU A 170 0.21 1.93 -12.29
CA LEU A 170 1.16 0.96 -11.76
C LEU A 170 0.41 -0.28 -11.29
N LEU A 171 0.73 -1.45 -11.85
CA LEU A 171 0.15 -2.73 -11.48
C LEU A 171 1.26 -3.63 -10.95
N ILE A 172 1.33 -3.76 -9.62
CA ILE A 172 2.44 -4.41 -8.92
C ILE A 172 1.96 -5.78 -8.44
N ASP A 173 2.55 -6.85 -8.97
CA ASP A 173 2.33 -8.21 -8.47
C ASP A 173 3.45 -8.63 -7.51
N GLU A 174 3.18 -9.62 -6.67
CA GLU A 174 4.12 -10.18 -5.69
C GLU A 174 4.78 -9.12 -4.78
N ALA A 175 3.98 -8.15 -4.33
CA ALA A 175 4.47 -7.04 -3.52
C ALA A 175 5.06 -7.49 -2.17
N ASP A 176 4.68 -8.66 -1.66
CA ASP A 176 5.26 -9.30 -0.48
C ASP A 176 6.75 -9.61 -0.65
N THR A 177 7.18 -9.99 -1.87
CA THR A 177 8.60 -10.21 -2.19
C THR A 177 9.29 -8.90 -2.56
N PHE A 178 8.61 -8.03 -3.31
CA PHE A 178 9.18 -6.86 -3.95
C PHE A 178 9.30 -5.63 -3.02
N LEU A 179 8.32 -5.42 -2.12
CA LEU A 179 8.26 -4.27 -1.23
C LEU A 179 8.80 -4.55 0.19
N LYS A 180 8.89 -5.82 0.62
CA LYS A 180 9.21 -6.18 2.00
C LYS A 180 10.58 -5.65 2.43
N ASP A 181 11.59 -5.79 1.57
CA ASP A 181 12.98 -5.46 1.89
C ASP A 181 13.48 -4.21 1.14
N ASN A 182 12.57 -3.44 0.51
CA ASN A 182 12.94 -2.28 -0.31
C ASN A 182 12.24 -1.00 0.12
N ASP A 183 12.82 -0.31 1.11
CA ASP A 183 12.31 0.96 1.64
C ASP A 183 12.17 2.04 0.57
N ALA A 184 13.08 2.09 -0.40
CA ALA A 184 13.05 3.08 -1.47
C ALA A 184 11.84 2.89 -2.38
N LEU A 185 11.52 1.64 -2.76
CA LEU A 185 10.32 1.34 -3.54
C LEU A 185 9.04 1.62 -2.75
N ARG A 186 9.00 1.25 -1.46
CA ARG A 186 7.88 1.62 -0.58
C ARG A 186 7.71 3.13 -0.51
N GLY A 187 8.81 3.88 -0.43
CA GLY A 187 8.81 5.33 -0.45
C GLY A 187 8.18 5.91 -1.72
N ILE A 188 8.55 5.40 -2.89
CA ILE A 188 8.00 5.81 -4.19
C ILE A 188 6.49 5.52 -4.26
N VAL A 189 6.09 4.31 -3.94
CA VAL A 189 4.68 3.90 -3.94
C VAL A 189 3.86 4.75 -2.97
N ASN A 190 4.36 5.03 -1.77
CA ASN A 190 3.68 5.87 -0.79
C ASN A 190 3.56 7.34 -1.25
N ALA A 191 4.65 7.90 -1.78
CA ALA A 191 4.70 9.29 -2.21
C ALA A 191 3.74 9.55 -3.38
N GLY A 192 3.67 8.64 -4.34
CA GLY A 192 2.81 8.78 -5.52
C GLY A 192 1.30 8.84 -5.24
N HIS A 193 0.84 8.67 -3.98
CA HIS A 193 -0.57 8.82 -3.58
C HIS A 193 -1.06 10.27 -3.68
N SER A 194 -0.23 11.24 -3.42
CA SER A 194 -0.62 12.64 -3.35
C SER A 194 0.02 13.45 -4.47
N ARG A 195 -0.76 14.34 -5.10
CA ARG A 195 -0.26 15.24 -6.15
C ARG A 195 0.83 16.14 -5.58
N GLY A 196 1.89 16.37 -6.37
CA GLY A 196 3.02 17.20 -5.98
C GLY A 196 4.13 16.43 -5.26
N ALA A 197 3.97 15.14 -5.00
CA ALA A 197 5.06 14.30 -4.51
C ALA A 197 6.18 14.20 -5.52
N ARG A 198 7.43 14.40 -5.08
CA ARG A 198 8.63 14.38 -5.91
C ARG A 198 9.65 13.41 -5.34
N TYR A 199 10.33 12.71 -6.22
CA TYR A 199 11.50 11.91 -5.88
C TYR A 199 12.74 12.63 -6.35
N THR A 200 13.63 13.01 -5.45
CA THR A 200 14.86 13.73 -5.78
C THR A 200 16.01 12.75 -5.86
N LYS A 201 16.74 12.76 -6.98
CA LYS A 201 17.94 11.95 -7.19
C LYS A 201 18.94 12.72 -8.01
N THR A 202 20.23 12.51 -7.73
CA THR A 202 21.33 13.02 -8.57
C THR A 202 21.44 12.22 -9.86
N VAL A 203 21.60 12.91 -10.98
CA VAL A 203 21.65 12.31 -12.32
C VAL A 203 22.84 12.86 -13.10
N GLY A 204 23.42 12.02 -13.95
CA GLY A 204 24.56 12.38 -14.81
C GLY A 204 25.89 12.39 -14.07
N ASP A 205 26.98 12.60 -14.83
CA ASP A 205 28.35 12.60 -14.32
C ASP A 205 28.65 13.81 -13.42
N GLU A 206 27.87 14.88 -13.55
CA GLU A 206 27.97 16.11 -12.76
C GLU A 206 27.15 16.05 -11.46
N HIS A 207 26.50 14.91 -11.17
CA HIS A 207 25.67 14.69 -9.97
C HIS A 207 24.61 15.78 -9.73
N GLU A 208 23.98 16.29 -10.81
CA GLU A 208 22.92 17.28 -10.68
C GLU A 208 21.69 16.69 -9.99
N PRO A 209 21.15 17.34 -8.92
CA PRO A 209 19.90 16.93 -8.32
C PRO A 209 18.74 17.19 -9.30
N ARG A 210 17.91 16.19 -9.54
CA ARG A 210 16.72 16.23 -10.38
C ARG A 210 15.51 15.73 -9.60
N GLU A 211 14.36 16.32 -9.87
CA GLU A 211 13.07 15.93 -9.29
C GLU A 211 12.27 15.14 -10.32
N PHE A 212 11.63 14.05 -9.86
CA PHE A 212 10.80 13.17 -10.67
C PHE A 212 9.38 13.16 -10.08
N ASP A 213 8.36 13.32 -10.95
CA ASP A 213 6.96 13.25 -10.53
C ASP A 213 6.56 11.80 -10.27
N LEU A 214 6.02 11.54 -9.08
CA LEU A 214 5.60 10.21 -8.67
C LEU A 214 4.09 10.00 -8.68
N PHE A 215 3.31 11.04 -8.97
CA PHE A 215 1.85 10.97 -8.90
C PHE A 215 1.29 10.01 -9.94
N ALA A 216 0.86 8.83 -9.50
CA ALA A 216 0.31 7.76 -10.35
C ALA A 216 -0.63 6.85 -9.57
N PRO A 217 -1.71 6.33 -10.18
CA PRO A 217 -2.55 5.31 -9.58
C PRO A 217 -1.78 3.99 -9.46
N ALA A 218 -2.06 3.20 -8.43
CA ALA A 218 -1.41 1.91 -8.25
C ALA A 218 -2.37 0.85 -7.72
N ALA A 219 -2.28 -0.36 -8.28
CA ALA A 219 -2.87 -1.58 -7.74
C ALA A 219 -1.75 -2.52 -7.32
N ILE A 220 -1.81 -3.00 -6.08
CA ILE A 220 -0.71 -3.68 -5.40
C ILE A 220 -1.22 -5.01 -4.88
N ALA A 221 -0.74 -6.11 -5.45
CA ALA A 221 -1.14 -7.47 -5.08
C ALA A 221 -0.07 -8.13 -4.21
N CYS A 222 -0.51 -8.74 -3.10
CA CYS A 222 0.36 -9.54 -2.22
C CYS A 222 -0.40 -10.69 -1.56
N ILE A 223 0.33 -11.64 -1.00
CA ILE A 223 -0.19 -12.67 -0.09
C ILE A 223 -0.07 -12.13 1.34
N GLY A 224 -1.11 -12.30 2.15
CA GLY A 224 -1.15 -11.78 3.51
C GLY A 224 -1.51 -10.29 3.58
N THR A 225 -0.70 -9.46 4.23
CA THR A 225 -1.01 -8.05 4.52
C THR A 225 0.00 -7.09 3.90
N LEU A 226 -0.48 -5.96 3.44
CA LEU A 226 0.35 -4.85 2.99
C LEU A 226 0.97 -4.10 4.18
N PRO A 227 2.16 -3.50 4.03
CA PRO A 227 2.70 -2.57 5.03
C PRO A 227 1.72 -1.46 5.38
N ASP A 228 1.59 -1.10 6.66
CA ASP A 228 0.60 -0.14 7.18
C ASP A 228 0.58 1.20 6.42
N THR A 229 1.75 1.68 6.04
CA THR A 229 1.89 2.94 5.28
C THR A 229 1.24 2.87 3.90
N ILE A 230 1.26 1.71 3.24
CA ILE A 230 0.60 1.45 1.96
C ILE A 230 -0.87 1.13 2.21
N ALA A 231 -1.17 0.25 3.17
CA ALA A 231 -2.54 -0.14 3.52
C ALA A 231 -3.42 1.07 3.82
N SER A 232 -2.93 2.03 4.63
CA SER A 232 -3.67 3.26 4.97
C SER A 232 -3.98 4.17 3.78
N ARG A 233 -3.28 4.02 2.65
CA ARG A 233 -3.47 4.75 1.39
C ARG A 233 -4.20 3.92 0.34
N SER A 234 -4.65 2.73 0.71
CA SER A 234 -5.27 1.77 -0.19
C SER A 234 -6.74 1.56 0.14
N ILE A 235 -7.50 1.25 -0.90
CA ILE A 235 -8.80 0.62 -0.78
C ILE A 235 -8.55 -0.89 -0.77
N PRO A 236 -8.94 -1.61 0.29
CA PRO A 236 -8.67 -3.04 0.41
C PRO A 236 -9.55 -3.84 -0.55
N ILE A 237 -8.93 -4.67 -1.35
CA ILE A 237 -9.57 -5.63 -2.25
C ILE A 237 -9.18 -7.02 -1.75
N ARG A 238 -10.07 -7.65 -1.00
CA ARG A 238 -9.82 -8.95 -0.39
C ARG A 238 -10.26 -10.07 -1.33
N MET A 239 -9.27 -10.76 -1.90
CA MET A 239 -9.50 -11.87 -2.82
C MET A 239 -9.64 -13.18 -2.06
N GLN A 240 -10.59 -13.99 -2.50
CA GLN A 240 -10.82 -15.35 -1.99
C GLN A 240 -10.80 -16.34 -3.15
N ARG A 241 -10.56 -17.60 -2.85
CA ARG A 241 -10.74 -18.64 -3.86
C ARG A 241 -12.19 -18.68 -4.31
N LYS A 242 -12.40 -18.92 -5.59
CA LYS A 242 -13.75 -19.18 -6.11
C LYS A 242 -14.35 -20.39 -5.41
N GLY A 243 -15.66 -20.36 -5.13
CA GLY A 243 -16.41 -21.53 -4.66
C GLY A 243 -16.42 -22.64 -5.73
N GLU A 244 -16.69 -23.88 -5.31
CA GLU A 244 -16.78 -25.03 -6.22
C GLU A 244 -17.88 -24.84 -7.27
N ASP A 245 -18.97 -24.18 -6.89
CA ASP A 245 -20.13 -23.88 -7.74
C ASP A 245 -19.95 -22.61 -8.60
N GLU A 246 -18.83 -21.89 -8.47
CA GLU A 246 -18.55 -20.68 -9.24
C GLU A 246 -17.77 -21.01 -10.53
N GLU A 247 -18.41 -20.88 -11.67
CA GLU A 247 -17.72 -20.89 -12.95
C GLU A 247 -17.19 -19.49 -13.31
N LYS A 248 -15.92 -19.39 -13.68
CA LYS A 248 -15.28 -18.18 -14.16
C LYS A 248 -14.65 -18.42 -15.52
N ALA A 249 -14.85 -17.48 -16.44
CA ALA A 249 -14.18 -17.51 -17.73
C ALA A 249 -12.67 -17.29 -17.56
N THR A 250 -11.89 -17.84 -18.46
CA THR A 250 -10.46 -17.54 -18.55
C THR A 250 -10.28 -16.20 -19.26
N LEU A 251 -9.46 -15.32 -18.70
CA LEU A 251 -9.06 -14.07 -19.36
C LEU A 251 -7.84 -14.36 -20.25
N ASP A 252 -8.04 -14.28 -21.55
CA ASP A 252 -6.98 -14.51 -22.56
C ASP A 252 -6.08 -13.26 -22.69
N TYR A 253 -5.43 -12.88 -21.59
CA TYR A 253 -4.57 -11.71 -21.54
C TYR A 253 -3.43 -11.80 -22.55
N GLY A 254 -3.35 -10.80 -23.44
CA GLY A 254 -2.35 -10.75 -24.50
C GLY A 254 -2.74 -11.49 -25.80
N LEU A 255 -3.88 -12.20 -25.83
CA LEU A 255 -4.40 -12.89 -27.01
C LEU A 255 -5.67 -12.21 -27.54
N ASP A 256 -6.78 -12.30 -26.79
CA ASP A 256 -8.04 -11.63 -27.16
C ASP A 256 -8.59 -10.83 -25.99
N THR A 257 -8.43 -9.52 -26.08
CA THR A 257 -8.93 -8.54 -25.10
C THR A 257 -9.85 -7.52 -25.78
N THR A 258 -10.46 -7.87 -26.90
CA THR A 258 -11.26 -6.94 -27.73
C THR A 258 -12.39 -6.29 -26.92
N THR A 259 -13.10 -7.07 -26.08
CA THR A 259 -14.17 -6.55 -25.23
C THR A 259 -13.65 -5.53 -24.23
N GLN A 260 -12.56 -5.88 -23.50
CA GLN A 260 -11.93 -5.03 -22.50
C GLN A 260 -11.32 -3.77 -23.14
N ASP A 261 -10.73 -3.90 -24.33
CA ASP A 261 -10.20 -2.77 -25.11
C ASP A 261 -11.31 -1.78 -25.48
N ASN A 262 -12.46 -2.26 -25.88
CA ASN A 262 -13.61 -1.41 -26.18
C ASN A 262 -14.13 -0.70 -24.92
N LEU A 263 -14.17 -1.40 -23.78
CA LEU A 263 -14.50 -0.77 -22.49
C LEU A 263 -13.47 0.30 -22.11
N GLY A 264 -12.18 0.02 -22.25
CA GLY A 264 -11.10 1.01 -21.99
C GLY A 264 -11.19 2.24 -22.91
N ARG A 265 -11.53 2.07 -24.18
CA ARG A 265 -11.76 3.16 -25.13
C ARG A 265 -12.98 4.01 -24.74
N ARG A 266 -14.05 3.39 -24.22
CA ARG A 266 -15.22 4.09 -23.69
C ARG A 266 -14.88 4.87 -22.42
N CYS A 267 -14.03 4.33 -21.54
CA CYS A 267 -13.48 5.05 -20.38
C CYS A 267 -12.72 6.31 -20.84
N ALA A 268 -11.83 6.18 -21.83
CA ALA A 268 -11.05 7.28 -22.36
C ALA A 268 -11.95 8.37 -23.00
N ARG A 269 -13.03 7.97 -23.71
CA ARG A 269 -13.99 8.90 -24.29
C ARG A 269 -14.74 9.70 -23.22
N TRP A 270 -15.33 8.98 -22.26
CA TRP A 270 -16.11 9.64 -21.22
C TRP A 270 -15.24 10.63 -20.39
N THR A 271 -14.03 10.24 -20.03
CA THR A 271 -13.14 11.12 -19.28
C THR A 271 -12.61 12.29 -20.09
N LEU A 272 -12.50 12.17 -21.40
CA LEU A 272 -12.18 13.28 -22.30
C LEU A 272 -13.30 14.32 -22.31
N ASP A 273 -14.55 13.87 -22.34
CA ASP A 273 -15.73 14.75 -22.41
C ASP A 273 -16.04 15.42 -21.05
N HIS A 274 -15.84 14.72 -19.93
CA HIS A 274 -16.27 15.15 -18.59
C HIS A 274 -15.11 15.47 -17.62
N GLY A 275 -13.88 15.60 -18.13
CA GLY A 275 -12.69 15.84 -17.30
C GLY A 275 -12.74 17.13 -16.49
N GLU A 276 -13.33 18.19 -17.02
CA GLU A 276 -13.46 19.47 -16.31
C GLU A 276 -14.57 19.41 -15.24
N GLU A 277 -15.66 18.70 -15.48
CA GLU A 277 -16.71 18.47 -14.48
C GLU A 277 -16.16 17.70 -13.28
N LEU A 278 -15.31 16.67 -13.52
CA LEU A 278 -14.64 15.94 -12.46
C LEU A 278 -13.69 16.80 -11.62
N LYS A 279 -13.03 17.80 -12.21
CA LYS A 279 -12.16 18.73 -11.47
C LYS A 279 -12.95 19.65 -10.54
N GLN A 280 -14.15 20.00 -10.94
CA GLN A 280 -15.05 20.91 -10.20
C GLN A 280 -15.94 20.16 -9.21
N ALA A 281 -15.96 18.83 -9.27
CA ALA A 281 -16.82 18.02 -8.42
C ALA A 281 -16.40 18.12 -6.93
N GLU A 282 -17.36 18.38 -6.07
CA GLU A 282 -17.21 18.42 -4.62
C GLU A 282 -18.12 17.35 -3.97
N PRO A 283 -17.78 16.06 -4.07
CA PRO A 283 -18.62 14.99 -3.54
C PRO A 283 -18.65 15.00 -2.02
N ASP A 284 -19.81 14.63 -1.46
CA ASP A 284 -19.95 14.38 -0.03
C ASP A 284 -19.07 13.20 0.39
N PRO A 285 -18.17 13.38 1.37
CA PRO A 285 -17.27 12.32 1.83
C PRO A 285 -17.96 11.19 2.60
N GLY A 286 -19.28 11.26 2.86
CA GLY A 286 -20.06 10.19 3.47
C GLY A 286 -19.65 9.86 4.91
N GLY A 287 -19.15 10.84 5.67
CA GLY A 287 -18.70 10.66 7.06
C GLY A 287 -17.35 9.97 7.21
N LEU A 288 -16.61 9.74 6.12
CA LEU A 288 -15.28 9.15 6.18
C LEU A 288 -14.25 10.11 6.81
N GLY A 289 -13.42 9.57 7.71
CA GLY A 289 -12.30 10.30 8.31
C GLY A 289 -11.14 10.53 7.31
N ASN A 290 -10.24 11.43 7.67
CA ASN A 290 -9.19 12.03 6.84
C ASN A 290 -8.62 11.17 5.70
N ARG A 291 -7.92 10.07 5.99
CA ARG A 291 -7.29 9.22 4.95
C ARG A 291 -8.28 8.40 4.13
N HIS A 292 -9.33 7.89 4.75
CA HIS A 292 -10.37 7.16 4.02
C HIS A 292 -11.10 8.09 3.06
N ARG A 293 -11.35 9.34 3.48
CA ARG A 293 -11.86 10.40 2.61
C ARG A 293 -10.93 10.60 1.40
N ASP A 294 -9.63 10.78 1.61
CA ASP A 294 -8.66 11.01 0.53
C ASP A 294 -8.62 9.83 -0.46
N ASN A 295 -8.82 8.59 0.03
CA ASN A 295 -8.89 7.40 -0.82
C ASN A 295 -10.19 7.30 -1.63
N TRP A 296 -11.30 7.84 -1.15
CA TRP A 296 -12.59 7.64 -1.78
C TRP A 296 -13.12 8.86 -2.54
N ILE A 297 -12.68 10.07 -2.22
CA ILE A 297 -13.26 11.30 -2.73
C ILE A 297 -13.28 11.38 -4.28
N ALA A 298 -12.22 10.96 -4.94
CA ALA A 298 -12.16 10.92 -6.40
C ALA A 298 -13.12 9.87 -7.01
N LEU A 299 -13.33 8.75 -6.33
CA LEU A 299 -14.27 7.72 -6.76
C LEU A 299 -15.72 8.13 -6.52
N PHE A 300 -15.98 8.88 -5.45
CA PHE A 300 -17.32 9.47 -5.21
C PHE A 300 -17.68 10.51 -6.27
N ALA A 301 -16.73 11.34 -6.69
CA ALA A 301 -16.95 12.29 -7.79
C ALA A 301 -17.43 11.58 -9.07
N ILE A 302 -16.79 10.48 -9.44
CA ILE A 302 -17.17 9.67 -10.60
C ILE A 302 -18.56 9.06 -10.38
N ALA A 303 -18.83 8.50 -9.21
CA ALA A 303 -20.11 7.88 -8.90
C ALA A 303 -21.26 8.90 -8.88
N ASP A 304 -21.03 10.11 -8.34
CA ASP A 304 -22.03 11.17 -8.29
C ASP A 304 -22.36 11.70 -9.68
N LEU A 305 -21.36 11.86 -10.57
CA LEU A 305 -21.59 12.20 -11.98
C LEU A 305 -22.29 11.08 -12.76
N ALA A 306 -22.07 9.82 -12.41
CA ALA A 306 -22.82 8.71 -13.00
C ALA A 306 -24.32 8.77 -12.63
N GLY A 307 -24.63 9.20 -11.41
CA GLY A 307 -26.00 9.25 -10.92
C GLY A 307 -26.64 7.87 -10.74
N GLY A 308 -27.97 7.83 -10.73
CA GLY A 308 -28.72 6.57 -10.57
C GLY A 308 -28.39 5.83 -9.27
N ALA A 309 -28.02 4.56 -9.36
CA ALA A 309 -27.65 3.73 -8.19
C ALA A 309 -26.18 3.90 -7.75
N TRP A 310 -25.32 4.49 -8.58
CA TRP A 310 -23.87 4.51 -8.36
C TRP A 310 -23.43 5.31 -7.15
N PRO A 311 -24.00 6.50 -6.83
CA PRO A 311 -23.66 7.23 -5.62
C PRO A 311 -23.89 6.42 -4.34
N LYS A 312 -25.00 5.69 -4.29
CA LYS A 312 -25.33 4.81 -3.15
C LYS A 312 -24.43 3.57 -3.11
N LYS A 313 -24.19 2.92 -4.26
CA LYS A 313 -23.29 1.77 -4.37
C LYS A 313 -21.88 2.13 -3.90
N ALA A 314 -21.33 3.28 -4.33
CA ALA A 314 -19.99 3.74 -3.96
C ALA A 314 -19.86 3.99 -2.46
N ARG A 315 -20.82 4.67 -1.83
CA ARG A 315 -20.81 4.96 -0.40
C ARG A 315 -21.00 3.70 0.45
N SER A 316 -21.86 2.78 0.01
CA SER A 316 -22.03 1.47 0.64
C SER A 316 -20.74 0.63 0.55
N ALA A 317 -20.07 0.63 -0.60
CA ALA A 317 -18.78 -0.04 -0.78
C ALA A 317 -17.71 0.59 0.13
N ALA A 318 -17.65 1.91 0.20
CA ALA A 318 -16.74 2.61 1.08
C ALA A 318 -16.98 2.26 2.56
N ALA A 319 -18.22 2.28 3.02
CA ALA A 319 -18.57 1.90 4.39
C ALA A 319 -18.16 0.45 4.72
N THR A 320 -18.42 -0.48 3.78
CA THR A 320 -18.05 -1.89 3.95
C THR A 320 -16.53 -2.07 3.99
N LEU A 321 -15.81 -1.46 3.05
CA LEU A 321 -14.37 -1.65 2.89
C LEU A 321 -13.55 -0.87 3.94
N THR A 322 -14.04 0.28 4.42
CA THR A 322 -13.39 1.04 5.50
C THR A 322 -13.79 0.53 6.88
N GLY A 323 -15.04 0.08 7.09
CA GLY A 323 -15.49 -0.53 8.35
C GLY A 323 -14.74 -1.82 8.68
N GLY A 324 -14.33 -2.58 7.68
CA GLY A 324 -13.42 -3.72 7.83
C GLY A 324 -11.94 -3.33 7.97
N MET A 325 -11.57 -2.07 7.76
CA MET A 325 -10.22 -1.52 7.96
C MET A 325 -9.94 -1.04 9.39
N ASN A 326 -10.81 -1.30 10.34
CA ASN A 326 -10.39 -1.38 11.74
C ASN A 326 -9.53 -2.65 11.98
N VAL A 327 -8.56 -2.91 11.10
CA VAL A 327 -7.31 -3.54 11.53
C VAL A 327 -6.65 -2.46 12.36
N LYS A 328 -7.01 -2.44 13.63
CA LYS A 328 -6.33 -1.61 14.62
C LYS A 328 -4.84 -1.86 14.42
N SER A 329 -4.04 -0.82 14.32
CA SER A 329 -2.59 -1.01 14.37
C SER A 329 -2.28 -1.82 15.63
N ASP A 330 -1.22 -2.61 15.63
CA ASP A 330 -0.80 -3.35 16.84
C ASP A 330 -0.83 -2.45 18.08
N GLY A 331 -0.48 -1.17 17.90
CA GLY A 331 -0.54 -0.19 18.97
C GLY A 331 -1.96 0.16 19.42
N THR A 332 -2.89 0.36 18.50
CA THR A 332 -4.30 0.67 18.84
C THR A 332 -4.99 -0.57 19.41
N GLN A 333 -4.68 -1.76 18.89
CA GLN A 333 -5.16 -3.03 19.45
C GLN A 333 -4.64 -3.21 20.88
N LEU A 334 -3.34 -2.98 21.10
CA LEU A 334 -2.74 -3.06 22.42
C LEU A 334 -3.36 -2.06 23.40
N LEU A 335 -3.62 -0.81 22.97
CA LEU A 335 -4.29 0.17 23.82
C LEU A 335 -5.71 -0.29 24.22
N GLU A 336 -6.46 -0.88 23.30
CA GLU A 336 -7.80 -1.39 23.60
C GLU A 336 -7.75 -2.58 24.55
N ASP A 337 -6.85 -3.53 24.30
CA ASP A 337 -6.67 -4.69 25.17
C ASP A 337 -6.21 -4.26 26.58
N MET A 338 -5.33 -3.26 26.67
CA MET A 338 -4.95 -2.64 27.95
C MET A 338 -6.14 -1.96 28.64
N ARG A 339 -7.03 -1.28 27.90
CA ARG A 339 -8.25 -0.69 28.45
C ARG A 339 -9.15 -1.79 29.02
N ASN A 340 -9.38 -2.84 28.27
CA ASN A 340 -10.19 -3.99 28.70
C ASN A 340 -9.60 -4.65 29.95
N LEU A 341 -8.27 -4.81 30.04
CA LEU A 341 -7.60 -5.33 31.22
C LEU A 341 -7.82 -4.44 32.45
N PHE A 342 -7.73 -3.13 32.30
CA PHE A 342 -7.95 -2.20 33.41
C PHE A 342 -9.43 -2.11 33.83
N GLU A 343 -10.39 -2.28 32.90
CA GLU A 343 -11.82 -2.30 33.17
C GLU A 343 -12.25 -3.59 33.92
N ALA A 344 -11.61 -4.71 33.59
CA ALA A 344 -11.84 -5.99 34.27
C ALA A 344 -11.20 -6.07 35.68
N LYS A 345 -10.82 -4.93 36.25
CA LYS A 345 -10.14 -4.83 37.56
C LYS A 345 -10.80 -5.56 38.74
N ASN A 346 -12.10 -5.85 38.65
CA ASN A 346 -12.84 -6.56 39.67
C ASN A 346 -12.81 -8.09 39.53
N ASP A 347 -12.26 -8.59 38.44
CA ASP A 347 -12.07 -10.01 38.22
C ASP A 347 -10.76 -10.47 38.90
N ARG A 348 -10.84 -11.44 39.80
CA ARG A 348 -9.70 -11.98 40.58
C ARG A 348 -8.58 -12.52 39.67
N ASP A 349 -8.94 -12.92 38.46
CA ASP A 349 -7.99 -13.47 37.50
C ASP A 349 -7.21 -12.43 36.71
N THR A 350 -7.58 -11.14 36.73
CA THR A 350 -6.91 -10.10 35.93
C THR A 350 -5.55 -9.66 36.45
N LYS A 351 -5.22 -9.99 37.73
CA LYS A 351 -4.00 -9.55 38.40
C LYS A 351 -3.79 -8.02 38.42
N VAL A 352 -4.85 -7.25 38.13
CA VAL A 352 -4.88 -5.80 38.23
C VAL A 352 -5.08 -5.42 39.70
N CYS A 353 -4.20 -4.60 40.25
CA CYS A 353 -4.21 -4.23 41.66
C CYS A 353 -4.63 -2.77 41.83
N GLU A 354 -5.62 -2.53 42.72
CA GLU A 354 -5.87 -1.18 43.22
C GLU A 354 -4.93 -0.85 44.37
N TYR A 355 -4.35 0.34 44.31
CA TYR A 355 -3.46 0.88 45.33
C TYR A 355 -3.97 2.26 45.76
N LYS A 356 -4.13 2.49 47.06
CA LYS A 356 -4.44 3.81 47.63
C LYS A 356 -3.21 4.40 48.29
N ASP A 357 -2.89 5.62 47.93
CA ASP A 357 -1.80 6.36 48.53
C ASP A 357 -2.20 6.90 49.94
N LYS A 358 -1.24 7.56 50.61
CA LYS A 358 -1.47 8.15 51.92
C LYS A 358 -2.51 9.29 51.92
N GLN A 359 -2.75 9.88 50.76
CA GLN A 359 -3.75 10.94 50.52
C GLN A 359 -5.12 10.39 50.12
N GLY A 360 -5.29 9.06 50.02
CA GLY A 360 -6.56 8.40 49.65
C GLY A 360 -6.77 8.32 48.14
N LYS A 361 -5.83 8.72 47.27
CA LYS A 361 -5.94 8.62 45.83
C LYS A 361 -5.76 7.16 45.39
N THR A 362 -6.70 6.67 44.61
CA THR A 362 -6.68 5.30 44.09
C THR A 362 -5.91 5.23 42.76
N TYR A 363 -5.05 4.26 42.63
CA TYR A 363 -4.30 3.91 41.43
C TYR A 363 -4.61 2.48 41.03
N VAL A 364 -4.73 2.23 39.72
CA VAL A 364 -4.99 0.90 39.16
C VAL A 364 -3.75 0.45 38.38
N ARG A 365 -3.13 -0.64 38.79
CA ARG A 365 -1.80 -1.03 38.34
C ARG A 365 -1.72 -2.51 37.96
N ILE A 366 -0.90 -2.79 36.95
CA ILE A 366 -0.59 -4.14 36.49
C ILE A 366 0.91 -4.27 36.25
N SER A 367 1.51 -5.44 36.55
CA SER A 367 2.92 -5.68 36.24
C SER A 367 3.15 -5.94 34.76
N SER A 368 4.38 -5.70 34.27
CA SER A 368 4.72 -5.98 32.87
C SER A 368 4.63 -7.47 32.52
N GLU A 369 4.93 -8.34 33.47
CA GLU A 369 4.83 -9.79 33.31
C GLU A 369 3.37 -10.24 33.28
N ASP A 370 2.53 -9.76 34.21
CA ASP A 370 1.10 -10.06 34.22
C ASP A 370 0.38 -9.50 32.99
N THR A 371 0.83 -8.33 32.48
CA THR A 371 0.33 -7.76 31.21
C THR A 371 0.57 -8.71 30.06
N GLN A 372 1.78 -9.23 29.90
CA GLN A 372 2.11 -10.20 28.85
C GLN A 372 1.25 -11.45 28.97
N GLU A 373 1.23 -12.06 30.17
CA GLU A 373 0.48 -13.30 30.41
C GLU A 373 -1.00 -13.13 30.06
N ARG A 374 -1.60 -11.99 30.42
CA ARG A 374 -3.01 -11.71 30.13
C ARG A 374 -3.29 -11.44 28.67
N LEU A 375 -2.44 -10.70 27.99
CA LEU A 375 -2.56 -10.44 26.56
C LEU A 375 -2.48 -11.75 25.75
N VAL A 376 -1.59 -12.65 26.13
CA VAL A 376 -1.45 -13.96 25.48
C VAL A 376 -2.64 -14.86 25.76
N ALA A 377 -3.20 -14.83 26.98
CA ALA A 377 -4.34 -15.64 27.38
C ALA A 377 -5.67 -15.22 26.74
N GLN A 378 -5.79 -14.01 26.19
CA GLN A 378 -7.02 -13.51 25.57
C GLN A 378 -7.44 -14.24 24.29
N GLY A 379 -6.59 -15.12 23.71
CA GLY A 379 -6.92 -16.02 22.59
C GLY A 379 -7.31 -15.37 21.26
N ASP A 380 -8.07 -14.29 21.30
CA ASP A 380 -8.59 -13.58 20.10
C ASP A 380 -7.65 -12.50 19.55
N GLY A 381 -6.53 -12.25 20.23
CA GLY A 381 -5.53 -11.24 19.84
C GLY A 381 -4.30 -11.82 19.15
N PRO A 382 -3.50 -10.98 18.49
CA PRO A 382 -2.29 -11.41 17.79
C PRO A 382 -1.14 -11.79 18.74
N TRP A 383 -1.30 -11.62 20.06
CA TRP A 383 -0.23 -11.60 21.04
C TRP A 383 0.42 -12.95 21.30
N ALA A 384 -0.33 -14.05 21.17
CA ALA A 384 0.17 -15.41 21.31
C ALA A 384 1.13 -15.84 20.18
N THR A 385 1.00 -15.23 19.00
CA THR A 385 1.80 -15.57 17.81
C THR A 385 2.55 -14.36 17.23
N TYR A 386 2.63 -13.27 17.98
CA TYR A 386 3.13 -11.96 17.56
C TYR A 386 4.53 -12.01 16.93
N ASN A 387 5.41 -12.84 17.47
CA ASN A 387 6.80 -12.91 17.09
C ASN A 387 7.12 -14.22 16.35
N TYR A 388 6.73 -14.33 15.06
CA TYR A 388 6.95 -15.53 14.24
C TYR A 388 6.50 -16.81 14.94
N SER A 389 5.24 -16.88 15.31
CA SER A 389 4.62 -17.98 16.08
C SER A 389 5.13 -18.10 17.53
N ARG A 390 5.70 -17.05 18.10
CA ARG A 390 6.04 -16.92 19.52
C ARG A 390 5.24 -15.82 20.17
N GLU A 391 5.05 -15.91 21.46
CA GLU A 391 4.34 -14.92 22.26
C GLU A 391 5.05 -13.54 22.26
N ILE A 392 4.27 -12.48 22.37
CA ILE A 392 4.81 -11.13 22.62
C ILE A 392 5.53 -11.10 23.97
N ASN A 393 6.62 -10.35 24.07
CA ASN A 393 7.35 -10.21 25.32
C ASN A 393 7.19 -8.80 25.94
N PRO A 394 7.50 -8.59 27.25
CA PRO A 394 7.32 -7.31 27.93
C PRO A 394 8.11 -6.15 27.28
N THR A 395 9.23 -6.45 26.64
CA THR A 395 10.05 -5.42 25.96
C THR A 395 9.34 -4.93 24.69
N GLN A 396 8.75 -5.83 23.93
CA GLN A 396 7.97 -5.48 22.73
C GLN A 396 6.71 -4.69 23.10
N ILE A 397 5.98 -5.11 24.14
CA ILE A 397 4.84 -4.36 24.69
C ILE A 397 5.28 -2.92 25.05
N ALA A 398 6.39 -2.78 25.75
CA ALA A 398 6.93 -1.47 26.13
C ALA A 398 7.36 -0.63 24.90
N GLN A 399 7.88 -1.25 23.84
CA GLN A 399 8.23 -0.57 22.58
C GLN A 399 7.01 -0.03 21.85
N ILE A 400 5.94 -0.83 21.77
CA ILE A 400 4.67 -0.42 21.16
C ILE A 400 4.07 0.73 21.96
N LEU A 401 3.93 0.59 23.28
CA LEU A 401 3.36 1.62 24.16
C LEU A 401 4.17 2.91 24.21
N LYS A 402 5.48 2.83 23.99
CA LYS A 402 6.37 4.00 23.94
C LYS A 402 5.95 5.02 22.85
N GLN A 403 5.37 4.58 21.76
CA GLN A 403 4.87 5.43 20.68
C GLN A 403 3.74 6.35 21.16
N TYR A 404 3.01 5.94 22.19
CA TYR A 404 1.95 6.71 22.85
C TYR A 404 2.41 7.47 24.08
N GLY A 405 3.74 7.51 24.32
CA GLY A 405 4.31 8.17 25.50
C GLY A 405 4.30 7.34 26.79
N ILE A 406 3.76 6.11 26.74
CA ILE A 406 3.57 5.24 27.89
C ILE A 406 4.81 4.36 28.09
N LYS A 407 5.35 4.37 29.33
CA LYS A 407 6.56 3.60 29.69
C LYS A 407 6.32 2.85 30.99
N PRO A 408 6.78 1.59 31.10
CA PRO A 408 6.71 0.85 32.36
C PRO A 408 7.61 1.52 33.42
N LYS A 409 7.07 1.69 34.63
CA LYS A 409 7.73 2.33 35.77
C LYS A 409 7.89 1.33 36.91
N GLN A 410 8.89 1.54 37.75
CA GLN A 410 9.04 0.82 39.02
C GLN A 410 8.02 1.36 40.00
N MET A 411 7.11 0.51 40.47
CA MET A 411 6.02 0.91 41.34
C MET A 411 5.56 -0.21 42.26
N ARG A 412 4.85 0.15 43.35
CA ARG A 412 4.24 -0.85 44.22
C ARG A 412 2.98 -1.42 43.57
N ILE A 413 2.97 -2.73 43.38
CA ILE A 413 1.83 -3.50 42.83
C ILE A 413 1.54 -4.59 43.83
N GLY A 414 0.37 -4.53 44.48
CA GLY A 414 0.07 -5.38 45.62
C GLY A 414 1.08 -5.18 46.77
N THR A 415 1.73 -6.25 47.18
CA THR A 415 2.75 -6.23 48.27
C THR A 415 4.18 -6.06 47.76
N ARG A 416 4.42 -6.13 46.44
CA ARG A 416 5.74 -6.16 45.81
C ARG A 416 6.05 -4.85 45.06
N ASN A 417 7.33 -4.55 44.92
CA ASN A 417 7.79 -3.47 44.06
C ASN A 417 8.19 -4.05 42.72
N LEU A 418 7.36 -3.83 41.69
CA LEU A 418 7.49 -4.42 40.36
C LEU A 418 7.52 -3.35 39.28
N ARG A 419 8.05 -3.71 38.11
CA ARG A 419 7.94 -2.89 36.92
C ARG A 419 6.61 -3.12 36.25
N GLY A 420 5.87 -2.05 35.95
CA GLY A 420 4.53 -2.19 35.39
C GLY A 420 3.95 -0.87 34.91
N TYR A 421 2.65 -0.87 34.74
CA TYR A 421 1.85 0.21 34.17
C TYR A 421 0.78 0.67 35.15
N ASP A 422 0.49 1.98 35.12
CA ASP A 422 -0.58 2.61 35.88
C ASP A 422 -1.64 3.12 34.90
N LEU A 423 -2.92 2.92 35.19
CA LEU A 423 -4.05 3.33 34.36
C LEU A 423 -3.98 4.82 33.99
N THR A 424 -3.53 5.66 34.91
CA THR A 424 -3.42 7.12 34.70
C THR A 424 -2.49 7.50 33.55
N ASP A 425 -1.50 6.64 33.22
CA ASP A 425 -0.59 6.87 32.10
C ASP A 425 -1.28 6.60 30.74
N PHE A 426 -2.43 5.93 30.73
CA PHE A 426 -3.16 5.57 29.50
C PHE A 426 -4.36 6.47 29.20
N GLU A 427 -4.86 7.24 30.15
CA GLU A 427 -6.11 8.02 30.02
C GLU A 427 -6.09 8.95 28.78
N ASP A 428 -5.00 9.67 28.55
CA ASP A 428 -4.86 10.56 27.39
C ASP A 428 -4.82 9.75 26.07
N ALA A 429 -4.09 8.63 26.07
CA ALA A 429 -3.99 7.77 24.90
C ALA A 429 -5.35 7.10 24.58
N PHE A 430 -6.07 6.62 25.58
CA PHE A 430 -7.42 6.06 25.39
C PHE A 430 -8.38 7.08 24.80
N LYS A 431 -8.37 8.30 25.31
CA LYS A 431 -9.23 9.39 24.85
C LYS A 431 -8.94 9.80 23.39
N ARG A 432 -7.66 9.75 22.96
CA ARG A 432 -7.26 10.20 21.63
C ARG A 432 -7.38 9.10 20.56
N TYR A 433 -7.13 7.85 20.92
CA TYR A 433 -6.93 6.76 19.96
C TYR A 433 -8.00 5.68 19.99
N LEU A 434 -8.85 5.64 21.02
CA LEU A 434 -9.92 4.66 21.13
C LEU A 434 -11.30 5.34 21.03
N PRO A 435 -12.31 4.64 20.50
CA PRO A 435 -13.68 5.15 20.53
C PRO A 435 -14.16 5.31 21.98
N PRO A 436 -15.08 6.26 22.25
CA PRO A 436 -15.69 6.40 23.56
C PRO A 436 -16.44 5.10 23.92
N LEU A 437 -16.40 4.74 25.19
CA LEU A 437 -17.18 3.61 25.70
C LEU A 437 -18.68 3.84 25.48
N PRO A 438 -19.46 2.83 25.09
CA PRO A 438 -20.90 2.93 25.12
C PRO A 438 -21.36 3.31 26.54
N PRO A 439 -22.38 4.18 26.68
CA PRO A 439 -22.88 4.54 28.01
C PRO A 439 -23.25 3.27 28.77
N SER A 440 -22.64 3.08 29.93
CA SER A 440 -23.00 2.01 30.86
C SER A 440 -24.49 2.17 31.19
N GLY A 441 -25.30 1.14 30.91
CA GLY A 441 -26.74 1.17 31.03
C GLY A 441 -27.22 1.15 32.49
N ASP A 442 -26.94 2.21 33.28
CA ASP A 442 -27.42 2.40 34.63
C ASP A 442 -27.74 3.87 34.97
N ASP A 443 -28.15 4.66 33.98
CA ASP A 443 -28.76 5.97 34.22
C ASP A 443 -30.17 6.05 33.64
N THR A 444 -31.08 5.22 34.19
CA THR A 444 -32.51 5.48 34.17
C THR A 444 -32.85 6.41 35.31
N ALA A 445 -32.50 7.67 35.20
CA ALA A 445 -33.00 8.74 36.08
C ALA A 445 -33.99 9.60 35.30
N SER A 446 -35.27 9.30 35.53
CA SER A 446 -36.41 10.22 35.65
C SER A 446 -36.37 11.54 34.89
N GLN A 447 -37.06 11.63 33.75
CA GLN A 447 -37.67 12.89 33.31
C GLN A 447 -39.17 12.88 33.63
N PRO A 448 -39.71 13.96 34.20
CA PRO A 448 -41.15 14.03 34.53
C PRO A 448 -41.98 14.27 33.26
N SER A 449 -42.93 13.38 33.07
CA SER A 449 -43.99 13.49 32.06
C SER A 449 -44.83 14.75 32.28
N LYS A 450 -44.94 15.61 31.26
CA LYS A 450 -46.09 16.50 31.08
C LYS A 450 -46.97 15.89 29.99
N GLY A 451 -48.11 15.41 30.42
CA GLY A 451 -49.15 14.87 29.58
C GLY A 451 -49.84 15.95 28.73
N ASN A 452 -50.28 15.53 27.57
CA ASN A 452 -51.61 15.92 27.05
C ASN A 452 -52.08 14.80 26.11
N GLY A 453 -53.26 14.29 26.44
CA GLY A 453 -53.92 13.25 25.71
C GLY A 453 -54.63 13.72 24.45
N HIS A 454 -54.82 12.77 23.54
CA HIS A 454 -56.06 12.51 22.81
C HIS A 454 -55.83 11.23 21.98
N GLY A 455 -56.46 10.26 22.17
CA GLY A 455 -57.51 9.38 21.82
C GLY A 455 -57.45 8.89 20.35
N GLY A 456 -57.44 7.55 20.17
CA GLY A 456 -57.65 6.91 18.89
C GLY A 456 -57.25 5.43 18.91
N LYS A 457 -58.22 4.57 19.25
CA LYS A 457 -58.15 3.11 19.13
C LYS A 457 -58.07 2.71 17.67
N GLN A 458 -57.22 1.75 17.31
CA GLN A 458 -57.57 0.59 16.48
C GLN A 458 -56.43 -0.43 16.54
N GLY A 459 -56.81 -1.64 16.89
CA GLY A 459 -55.96 -2.79 16.96
C GLY A 459 -55.80 -3.49 15.63
N VAL A 460 -54.70 -4.21 15.48
CA VAL A 460 -54.55 -5.35 14.58
C VAL A 460 -53.54 -6.34 15.17
N THR A 461 -54.03 -7.47 15.38
CA THR A 461 -53.60 -8.85 15.60
C THR A 461 -52.17 -9.24 15.12
N SER A 462 -51.47 -9.91 16.03
CA SER A 462 -50.30 -10.76 15.78
C SER A 462 -50.69 -12.13 15.19
N PRO A 463 -49.93 -12.76 14.34
CA PRO A 463 -50.01 -14.19 14.06
C PRO A 463 -48.93 -15.00 14.81
N PRO A 464 -49.13 -16.33 14.99
CA PRO A 464 -48.55 -17.12 16.05
C PRO A 464 -47.23 -17.81 15.68
N ALA A 465 -46.52 -18.19 16.77
CA ALA A 465 -45.31 -19.01 16.75
C ALA A 465 -45.63 -20.45 16.26
N VAL A 466 -44.73 -20.99 15.44
CA VAL A 466 -44.73 -22.41 15.08
C VAL A 466 -43.55 -23.08 15.80
N THR A 467 -43.92 -23.96 16.72
CA THR A 467 -43.09 -24.99 17.35
C THR A 467 -42.81 -26.10 16.35
N ALA A 468 -41.57 -26.52 16.20
CA ALA A 468 -41.20 -27.77 15.54
C ALA A 468 -40.51 -28.70 16.52
N GLU A 469 -41.09 -29.88 16.62
CA GLU A 469 -40.73 -30.99 17.48
C GLU A 469 -39.48 -31.74 17.05
N ASN A 470 -38.88 -32.39 18.05
CA ASN A 470 -37.79 -33.33 18.00
C ASN A 470 -38.13 -34.60 17.18
N GLY A 471 -37.14 -35.07 16.40
CA GLY A 471 -37.06 -36.44 15.90
C GLY A 471 -35.63 -36.96 16.09
N ARG A 472 -35.44 -37.79 17.11
CA ARG A 472 -34.30 -38.71 17.25
C ARG A 472 -34.55 -39.88 16.33
N ASP A 473 -33.52 -40.30 15.61
CA ASP A 473 -33.30 -41.74 15.38
C ASP A 473 -31.82 -42.08 15.22
N THR A 474 -31.52 -43.24 15.71
CA THR A 474 -30.27 -43.86 16.10
C THR A 474 -29.64 -44.67 14.97
N ALA A 475 -28.29 -44.74 15.02
CA ALA A 475 -27.36 -45.87 14.72
C ALA A 475 -27.22 -46.35 13.25
N GLU A 476 -26.02 -46.46 12.75
CA GLU A 476 -25.20 -47.68 12.82
C GLU A 476 -23.80 -47.48 12.21
N ASN A 477 -22.90 -48.27 12.78
CA ASN A 477 -21.48 -48.41 12.53
C ASN A 477 -21.11 -48.76 11.09
N GLY A 478 -20.01 -48.23 10.63
CA GLY A 478 -19.24 -48.74 9.49
C GLY A 478 -17.78 -48.33 9.64
N ALA A 479 -16.99 -49.22 10.23
CA ALA A 479 -15.54 -49.08 10.29
C ALA A 479 -14.92 -49.33 8.90
N CYS A 480 -14.03 -48.44 8.47
CA CYS A 480 -13.02 -48.77 7.46
C CYS A 480 -11.68 -48.16 7.88
N ASP A 481 -10.75 -48.99 8.17
CA ASP A 481 -9.33 -48.74 8.36
C ASP A 481 -8.70 -48.06 7.15
N GLY A 482 -7.94 -47.00 7.37
CA GLY A 482 -7.20 -46.30 6.33
C GLY A 482 -6.08 -45.44 6.92
N VAL A 483 -5.00 -46.10 7.30
CA VAL A 483 -3.59 -45.64 7.36
C VAL A 483 -3.38 -44.12 7.42
N ALA A 484 -3.20 -43.62 8.62
CA ALA A 484 -2.61 -42.32 8.88
C ALA A 484 -1.07 -42.45 8.67
N SER A 485 -0.57 -41.97 7.53
CA SER A 485 0.83 -41.62 7.35
C SER A 485 1.11 -40.28 8.00
N ALA A 486 1.73 -40.31 9.16
CA ALA A 486 2.33 -39.15 9.79
C ALA A 486 3.49 -38.64 8.93
N VAL A 487 3.31 -37.54 8.24
CA VAL A 487 4.40 -36.78 7.61
C VAL A 487 5.03 -35.91 8.69
N THR A 488 6.12 -36.35 9.24
CA THR A 488 7.06 -35.54 10.03
C THR A 488 7.61 -34.40 9.13
N PRO A 489 7.78 -33.15 9.63
CA PRO A 489 8.47 -32.10 8.88
C PRO A 489 9.96 -32.46 8.79
N GLY A 490 10.33 -33.11 7.69
CA GLY A 490 11.71 -33.42 7.36
C GLY A 490 12.43 -32.18 6.87
N THR A 491 13.56 -31.94 7.47
CA THR A 491 14.61 -31.00 7.16
C THR A 491 14.86 -30.85 5.65
N PHE A 492 14.57 -29.64 5.13
CA PHE A 492 14.72 -29.29 3.71
C PHE A 492 16.19 -29.17 3.27
N TRP A 493 17.15 -29.28 4.20
CA TRP A 493 18.58 -29.19 3.98
C TRP A 493 19.24 -30.52 4.35
N THR A 494 19.57 -31.32 3.34
CA THR A 494 20.48 -32.45 3.49
C THR A 494 21.91 -31.94 3.50
N GLU A 495 22.82 -32.62 4.21
CA GLU A 495 24.25 -32.26 4.25
C GLU A 495 24.86 -32.14 2.85
N GLU A 496 24.40 -32.95 1.91
CA GLU A 496 24.79 -32.92 0.50
C GLU A 496 24.45 -31.58 -0.20
N ARG A 497 23.26 -31.03 0.03
CA ARG A 497 22.84 -29.70 -0.50
C ARG A 497 23.56 -28.54 0.17
N VAL A 498 23.97 -28.67 1.40
CA VAL A 498 24.79 -27.67 2.09
C VAL A 498 26.20 -27.65 1.52
N GLU A 499 26.73 -28.82 1.15
CA GLU A 499 28.06 -28.93 0.54
C GLU A 499 28.05 -28.43 -0.92
N GLU A 500 27.02 -28.74 -1.71
CA GLU A 500 26.82 -28.14 -3.05
C GLU A 500 26.76 -26.60 -3.00
N ALA A 501 26.04 -26.04 -2.03
CA ALA A 501 25.95 -24.58 -1.87
C ALA A 501 27.30 -23.97 -1.46
N ARG A 502 28.14 -24.67 -0.71
CA ARG A 502 29.50 -24.23 -0.36
C ARG A 502 30.43 -24.25 -1.57
N GLN A 503 30.33 -25.28 -2.39
CA GLN A 503 31.14 -25.41 -3.62
C GLN A 503 30.78 -24.33 -4.62
N LEU A 504 29.47 -24.05 -4.86
CA LEU A 504 29.02 -22.98 -5.72
C LEU A 504 29.49 -21.59 -5.25
N LYS A 505 29.52 -21.37 -3.93
CA LYS A 505 30.04 -20.13 -3.38
C LYS A 505 31.55 -19.97 -3.59
N GLN A 506 32.32 -21.04 -3.47
CA GLN A 506 33.77 -21.00 -3.75
C GLN A 506 34.08 -20.75 -5.22
N GLU A 507 33.26 -21.29 -6.14
CA GLU A 507 33.41 -21.04 -7.58
C GLU A 507 33.07 -19.56 -7.92
N LEU A 508 32.03 -18.99 -7.36
CA LEU A 508 31.66 -17.58 -7.52
C LEU A 508 32.73 -16.63 -6.97
N ASP A 509 33.27 -16.91 -5.79
CA ASP A 509 34.34 -16.10 -5.17
C ASP A 509 35.65 -16.17 -6.00
N ALA A 510 35.93 -17.31 -6.68
CA ALA A 510 37.06 -17.49 -7.57
C ALA A 510 36.88 -16.74 -8.91
N GLU A 511 35.69 -16.73 -9.48
CA GLU A 511 35.35 -15.97 -10.68
C GLU A 511 35.46 -14.44 -10.46
N GLU A 512 34.95 -13.94 -9.32
CA GLU A 512 35.11 -12.54 -8.93
C GLU A 512 36.57 -12.13 -8.72
N ALA A 513 37.39 -13.03 -8.19
CA ALA A 513 38.84 -12.79 -8.03
C ALA A 513 39.56 -12.74 -9.39
N LEU A 514 39.15 -13.59 -10.34
CA LEU A 514 39.70 -13.60 -11.70
C LEU A 514 39.33 -12.34 -12.49
N ASP A 515 38.10 -11.84 -12.33
CA ASP A 515 37.65 -10.60 -12.98
C ASP A 515 38.36 -9.37 -12.40
N ARG A 516 38.66 -9.34 -11.12
CA ARG A 516 39.50 -8.29 -10.51
C ARG A 516 40.93 -8.31 -11.02
N LEU A 517 41.50 -9.49 -11.30
CA LEU A 517 42.83 -9.62 -11.92
C LEU A 517 42.87 -9.26 -13.40
N ARG A 518 41.74 -9.36 -14.12
CA ARG A 518 41.62 -8.94 -15.53
C ARG A 518 41.34 -7.43 -15.70
N ALA A 519 40.89 -6.77 -14.64
CA ALA A 519 40.58 -5.33 -14.65
C ALA A 519 41.71 -4.43 -14.11
N GLY A 520 42.81 -5.00 -13.58
CA GLY A 520 44.05 -4.32 -13.18
C GLY A 520 45.17 -4.58 -14.17
#